data_d05971afe8a14788b7b03b37c72626d9
#
_entry.id   d05971afe8a14788b7b03b37c72626d9
#
_cell.length_a   1.000
_cell.length_b   1.000
_cell.length_c   1.000
_cell.angle_alpha   90.00
_cell.angle_beta   90.00
_cell.angle_gamma   90.00
#
_symmetry.space_group_name_H-M   'P 1'
#
loop_
_entity.id
_entity.type
_entity.pdbx_description
1 polymer ?
#
loop_
_entity_poly.entity_id
_entity_poly.type
_entity_poly.pdbx_seq_one_letter_code
_entity_poly.pdbx_strand_id
1 'polypeptide(L)'
;MRRIAVVFGLLALLLPSAAWANGIDLTNVFGSVNLTTNGILSSQSLLHSFNGFTAPAGHALGHVSFKTGVFNGTNLWASGTFSSVGSSFVVTGAGDYGQPGGTIFSGAFVGPITWTLVNHTAPFAYTFTLSGEIYGELYTGRMVEGFTTQTIFLHQNQWFRDQTGDINLGKTSLAVPEPGTLGLLGTGLIAVAGSMRRKLFGS
;
A
#
# COMPACT_ATOMS: atom_id res chain seq x y z
N MET A 1 20.50 -40.07 -24.50
CA MET A 1 19.63 -38.96 -24.88
C MET A 1 18.35 -38.88 -24.02
N ARG A 2 17.60 -39.95 -23.74
CA ARG A 2 16.40 -39.91 -22.88
C ARG A 2 16.64 -39.35 -21.45
N ARG A 3 17.79 -39.65 -20.83
CA ARG A 3 18.10 -39.19 -19.45
C ARG A 3 18.38 -37.69 -19.36
N ILE A 4 18.93 -37.07 -20.41
CA ILE A 4 19.21 -35.62 -20.47
C ILE A 4 17.91 -34.84 -20.65
N ALA A 5 16.95 -35.32 -21.44
CA ALA A 5 15.65 -34.70 -21.64
C ALA A 5 14.81 -34.66 -20.33
N VAL A 6 14.92 -35.67 -19.47
CA VAL A 6 14.24 -35.68 -18.18
C VAL A 6 14.83 -34.65 -17.22
N VAL A 7 16.16 -34.45 -17.24
CA VAL A 7 16.82 -33.45 -16.38
C VAL A 7 16.47 -32.04 -16.82
N PHE A 8 16.45 -31.78 -18.14
CA PHE A 8 16.02 -30.48 -18.65
C PHE A 8 14.52 -30.20 -18.42
N GLY A 9 13.67 -31.21 -18.51
CA GLY A 9 12.26 -31.10 -18.17
C GLY A 9 12.02 -30.78 -16.70
N LEU A 10 12.79 -31.38 -15.79
CA LEU A 10 12.74 -31.05 -14.36
C LEU A 10 13.31 -29.65 -14.06
N LEU A 11 14.37 -29.24 -14.75
CA LEU A 11 14.94 -27.88 -14.59
C LEU A 11 13.97 -26.80 -15.09
N ALA A 12 13.23 -27.06 -16.15
CA ALA A 12 12.22 -26.15 -16.67
C ALA A 12 11.02 -25.97 -15.71
N LEU A 13 10.70 -27.00 -14.93
CA LEU A 13 9.68 -26.96 -13.87
C LEU A 13 10.17 -26.22 -12.60
N LEU A 14 11.48 -26.04 -12.46
CA LEU A 14 12.11 -25.30 -11.36
C LEU A 14 12.32 -23.83 -11.68
N LEU A 15 12.01 -23.37 -12.89
CA LEU A 15 11.93 -21.93 -13.16
C LEU A 15 10.81 -21.41 -12.25
N PRO A 16 11.13 -20.52 -11.30
CA PRO A 16 10.08 -19.85 -10.55
C PRO A 16 9.24 -19.16 -11.64
N SER A 17 8.02 -19.63 -11.86
CA SER A 17 7.01 -18.76 -12.41
C SER A 17 7.14 -17.51 -11.56
N ALA A 18 7.55 -16.38 -12.14
CA ALA A 18 7.62 -15.13 -11.42
C ALA A 18 6.26 -15.01 -10.74
N ALA A 19 6.24 -15.34 -9.47
CA ALA A 19 5.06 -15.30 -8.66
C ALA A 19 4.73 -13.81 -8.60
N TRP A 20 3.80 -13.42 -9.41
CA TRP A 20 3.27 -12.05 -9.37
C TRP A 20 2.54 -11.98 -8.05
N ALA A 21 3.21 -11.42 -7.04
CA ALA A 21 2.52 -11.03 -5.82
C ALA A 21 1.32 -10.21 -6.30
N ASN A 22 0.11 -10.73 -6.10
CA ASN A 22 -1.11 -10.01 -6.43
C ASN A 22 -1.16 -8.80 -5.48
N GLY A 23 -0.54 -7.70 -5.91
CA GLY A 23 -0.65 -6.43 -5.22
C GLY A 23 -2.09 -5.93 -5.31
N ILE A 24 -2.55 -5.30 -4.26
CA ILE A 24 -3.79 -4.52 -4.28
C ILE A 24 -3.39 -3.06 -4.47
N ASP A 25 -3.76 -2.50 -5.60
CA ASP A 25 -3.59 -1.08 -5.88
C ASP A 25 -4.88 -0.32 -5.63
N LEU A 26 -4.76 0.82 -4.98
CA LEU A 26 -5.89 1.72 -4.75
C LEU A 26 -5.49 3.18 -4.98
N THR A 27 -6.45 3.97 -5.41
CA THR A 27 -6.32 5.42 -5.50
C THR A 27 -7.43 6.09 -4.73
N ASN A 28 -7.11 7.21 -4.12
CA ASN A 28 -8.07 8.06 -3.42
C ASN A 28 -7.92 9.51 -3.84
N VAL A 29 -9.00 10.24 -3.78
CA VAL A 29 -9.06 11.67 -4.18
C VAL A 29 -9.94 12.42 -3.19
N PHE A 30 -9.76 13.74 -3.14
CA PHE A 30 -10.49 14.62 -2.24
C PHE A 30 -10.30 14.26 -0.76
N GLY A 31 -11.18 14.75 0.10
CA GLY A 31 -11.07 14.58 1.55
C GLY A 31 -10.32 15.72 2.21
N SER A 32 -10.57 15.95 3.47
CA SER A 32 -9.97 17.01 4.23
C SER A 32 -8.66 16.58 4.89
N VAL A 33 -7.71 17.49 4.94
CA VAL A 33 -6.44 17.33 5.63
C VAL A 33 -6.29 18.47 6.65
N ASN A 34 -5.96 18.10 7.88
CA ASN A 34 -5.54 19.03 8.90
C ASN A 34 -4.06 18.79 9.23
N LEU A 35 -3.24 19.84 9.07
CA LEU A 35 -1.80 19.80 9.29
C LEU A 35 -1.44 20.59 10.55
N THR A 36 -0.82 19.92 11.50
CA THR A 36 -0.29 20.52 12.73
C THR A 36 1.13 20.02 13.01
N THR A 37 1.81 20.62 13.96
CA THR A 37 3.10 20.10 14.45
C THR A 37 2.97 18.71 15.10
N ASN A 38 1.79 18.35 15.58
CA ASN A 38 1.49 17.04 16.17
C ASN A 38 1.18 15.96 15.13
N GLY A 39 1.12 16.33 13.85
CA GLY A 39 0.92 15.42 12.74
C GLY A 39 -0.12 15.89 11.73
N ILE A 40 -0.31 15.06 10.74
CA ILE A 40 -1.36 15.19 9.73
C ILE A 40 -2.51 14.27 10.12
N LEU A 41 -3.73 14.80 10.03
CA LEU A 41 -4.96 14.03 10.10
C LEU A 41 -5.71 14.22 8.78
N SER A 42 -5.86 13.15 8.03
CA SER A 42 -6.72 13.10 6.85
C SER A 42 -7.97 12.30 7.13
N SER A 43 -9.10 12.81 6.69
CA SER A 43 -10.38 12.14 6.85
C SER A 43 -11.17 12.14 5.55
N GLN A 44 -11.89 11.04 5.32
CA GLN A 44 -12.91 10.90 4.27
C GLN A 44 -12.41 11.19 2.84
N SER A 45 -11.14 10.89 2.54
CA SER A 45 -10.70 10.87 1.14
C SER A 45 -11.45 9.77 0.40
N LEU A 46 -12.05 10.09 -0.75
CA LEU A 46 -12.89 9.17 -1.50
C LEU A 46 -12.02 8.11 -2.18
N LEU A 47 -12.29 6.84 -1.91
CA LEU A 47 -11.67 5.72 -2.62
C LEU A 47 -12.21 5.71 -4.06
N HIS A 48 -11.36 6.10 -5.01
CA HIS A 48 -11.71 6.27 -6.41
C HIS A 48 -11.48 5.00 -7.23
N SER A 49 -10.37 4.28 -6.97
CA SER A 49 -10.14 2.97 -7.59
C SER A 49 -9.64 1.95 -6.59
N PHE A 50 -9.94 0.69 -6.84
CA PHE A 50 -9.52 -0.45 -6.05
C PHE A 50 -9.27 -1.64 -6.95
N ASN A 51 -8.02 -2.15 -6.95
CA ASN A 51 -7.59 -3.34 -7.71
C ASN A 51 -8.02 -3.32 -9.18
N GLY A 52 -7.78 -2.18 -9.86
CA GLY A 52 -8.09 -1.99 -11.28
C GLY A 52 -9.54 -1.57 -11.59
N PHE A 53 -10.45 -1.67 -10.62
CA PHE A 53 -11.81 -1.15 -10.79
C PHE A 53 -11.86 0.33 -10.39
N THR A 54 -12.48 1.15 -11.23
CA THR A 54 -12.65 2.60 -10.99
C THR A 54 -14.13 2.91 -10.72
N ALA A 55 -14.36 3.76 -9.72
CA ALA A 55 -15.72 4.20 -9.37
C ALA A 55 -16.38 4.91 -10.56
N PRO A 56 -17.67 4.66 -10.81
CA PRO A 56 -18.43 5.46 -11.75
C PRO A 56 -18.44 6.95 -11.40
N ALA A 57 -18.67 7.82 -12.39
CA ALA A 57 -18.70 9.26 -12.15
C ALA A 57 -19.73 9.63 -11.06
N GLY A 58 -19.31 10.44 -10.10
CA GLY A 58 -20.14 10.87 -8.97
C GLY A 58 -20.27 9.85 -7.83
N HIS A 59 -19.57 8.71 -7.90
CA HIS A 59 -19.58 7.68 -6.87
C HIS A 59 -18.19 7.50 -6.25
N ALA A 60 -18.13 6.88 -5.08
CA ALA A 60 -16.91 6.43 -4.42
C ALA A 60 -17.06 4.96 -4.03
N LEU A 61 -15.96 4.22 -4.06
CA LEU A 61 -15.92 2.82 -3.62
C LEU A 61 -15.81 2.69 -2.10
N GLY A 62 -15.58 3.80 -1.42
CA GLY A 62 -15.36 3.87 0.01
C GLY A 62 -14.53 5.09 0.39
N HIS A 63 -13.78 4.99 1.48
CA HIS A 63 -12.97 6.09 2.01
C HIS A 63 -11.59 5.64 2.44
N VAL A 64 -10.64 6.58 2.35
CA VAL A 64 -9.29 6.44 2.91
C VAL A 64 -9.11 7.52 3.98
N SER A 65 -8.60 7.13 5.13
CA SER A 65 -8.27 8.02 6.23
C SER A 65 -6.90 7.65 6.78
N PHE A 66 -6.10 8.65 7.14
CA PHE A 66 -4.81 8.39 7.78
C PHE A 66 -4.44 9.46 8.79
N LYS A 67 -3.57 9.08 9.69
CA LYS A 67 -2.96 9.96 10.69
C LYS A 67 -1.46 9.67 10.73
N THR A 68 -0.65 10.72 10.86
CA THR A 68 0.78 10.61 11.15
C THR A 68 1.08 10.94 12.61
N GLY A 69 2.28 10.65 13.08
CA GLY A 69 2.78 11.20 14.34
C GLY A 69 3.38 12.61 14.16
N VAL A 70 4.18 13.03 15.13
CA VAL A 70 4.76 14.36 15.24
C VAL A 70 5.71 14.67 14.07
N PHE A 71 5.74 15.91 13.64
CA PHE A 71 6.68 16.42 12.63
C PHE A 71 8.10 16.53 13.21
N ASN A 72 9.06 15.95 12.52
CA ASN A 72 10.48 15.97 12.85
C ASN A 72 11.26 16.94 11.95
N GLY A 73 10.78 18.16 11.80
CA GLY A 73 11.40 19.18 11.00
C GLY A 73 11.33 20.53 11.71
N THR A 74 11.99 21.53 11.15
CA THR A 74 11.98 22.91 11.70
C THR A 74 10.79 23.73 11.22
N ASN A 75 10.25 23.37 10.05
CA ASN A 75 9.18 24.14 9.41
C ASN A 75 8.27 23.22 8.59
N LEU A 76 6.98 23.19 8.89
CA LEU A 76 5.96 22.42 8.19
C LEU A 76 5.82 22.78 6.71
N TRP A 77 6.19 24.01 6.33
CA TRP A 77 6.17 24.50 4.95
C TRP A 77 7.43 24.15 4.15
N ALA A 78 8.36 23.43 4.77
CA ALA A 78 9.52 22.86 4.13
C ALA A 78 9.39 21.33 4.10
N SER A 79 10.28 20.66 3.36
CA SER A 79 10.38 19.21 3.41
C SER A 79 10.88 18.75 4.77
N GLY A 80 10.47 17.55 5.18
CA GLY A 80 10.84 16.94 6.45
C GLY A 80 10.30 15.52 6.58
N THR A 81 10.12 15.08 7.81
CA THR A 81 9.54 13.78 8.10
C THR A 81 8.53 13.87 9.23
N PHE A 82 7.55 12.97 9.22
CA PHE A 82 6.68 12.71 10.36
C PHE A 82 7.07 11.38 11.01
N SER A 83 6.85 11.29 12.30
CA SER A 83 6.96 10.03 13.04
C SER A 83 5.81 9.09 12.67
N SER A 84 6.08 7.80 12.66
CA SER A 84 5.05 6.75 12.58
C SER A 84 4.40 6.43 13.93
N VAL A 85 4.93 6.93 15.05
CA VAL A 85 4.38 6.67 16.39
C VAL A 85 3.00 7.29 16.52
N GLY A 86 1.99 6.46 16.82
CA GLY A 86 0.59 6.88 16.91
C GLY A 86 -0.07 7.16 15.55
N SER A 87 0.57 6.73 14.48
CA SER A 87 0.00 6.81 13.12
C SER A 87 -1.08 5.75 12.87
N SER A 88 -1.87 5.97 11.85
CA SER A 88 -2.84 5.00 11.34
C SER A 88 -3.06 5.21 9.84
N PHE A 89 -3.46 4.15 9.15
CA PHE A 89 -3.91 4.19 7.76
C PHE A 89 -5.07 3.20 7.61
N VAL A 90 -6.24 3.69 7.22
CA VAL A 90 -7.46 2.89 7.16
C VAL A 90 -8.13 3.10 5.81
N VAL A 91 -8.51 2.00 5.19
CA VAL A 91 -9.31 1.96 3.96
C VAL A 91 -10.62 1.27 4.28
N THR A 92 -11.72 1.93 3.98
CA THR A 92 -13.07 1.37 4.13
C THR A 92 -13.75 1.29 2.77
N GLY A 93 -14.50 0.23 2.54
CA GLY A 93 -15.30 0.02 1.33
C GLY A 93 -16.78 0.27 1.58
N ALA A 94 -17.48 0.72 0.56
CA ALA A 94 -18.93 0.91 0.59
C ALA A 94 -19.71 -0.40 0.47
N GLY A 95 -19.11 -1.48 -0.03
CA GLY A 95 -19.78 -2.74 -0.32
C GLY A 95 -20.49 -2.76 -1.67
N ASP A 96 -20.33 -1.71 -2.47
CA ASP A 96 -20.92 -1.56 -3.77
C ASP A 96 -19.97 -2.05 -4.89
N TYR A 97 -20.52 -2.32 -6.07
CA TYR A 97 -19.75 -2.67 -7.29
C TYR A 97 -18.82 -3.89 -7.12
N GLY A 98 -19.18 -4.81 -6.24
CA GLY A 98 -18.39 -6.02 -5.98
C GLY A 98 -17.14 -5.80 -5.11
N GLN A 99 -17.00 -4.62 -4.51
CA GLN A 99 -15.95 -4.34 -3.56
C GLN A 99 -16.35 -4.78 -2.15
N PRO A 100 -15.38 -5.14 -1.29
CA PRO A 100 -15.69 -5.45 0.11
C PRO A 100 -16.34 -4.26 0.81
N GLY A 101 -17.36 -4.51 1.64
CA GLY A 101 -17.92 -3.53 2.55
C GLY A 101 -17.19 -3.51 3.89
N GLY A 102 -17.21 -2.36 4.56
CA GLY A 102 -16.54 -2.19 5.85
C GLY A 102 -15.03 -1.97 5.72
N THR A 103 -14.25 -2.35 6.73
CA THR A 103 -12.79 -2.14 6.71
C THR A 103 -12.11 -3.08 5.71
N ILE A 104 -11.51 -2.51 4.66
CA ILE A 104 -10.72 -3.25 3.67
C ILE A 104 -9.29 -3.45 4.18
N PHE A 105 -8.68 -2.40 4.71
CA PHE A 105 -7.34 -2.41 5.28
C PHE A 105 -7.30 -1.55 6.54
N SER A 106 -6.63 -2.02 7.57
CA SER A 106 -6.37 -1.28 8.79
C SER A 106 -4.95 -1.51 9.24
N GLY A 107 -4.16 -0.44 9.33
CA GLY A 107 -2.76 -0.51 9.67
C GLY A 107 -2.20 0.83 10.13
N ALA A 108 -0.89 0.89 10.14
CA ALA A 108 -0.13 2.08 10.53
C ALA A 108 1.07 2.27 9.59
N PHE A 109 1.63 3.47 9.60
CA PHE A 109 2.90 3.71 8.94
C PHE A 109 4.04 3.02 9.70
N VAL A 110 5.04 2.57 8.94
CA VAL A 110 6.26 1.94 9.45
C VAL A 110 7.46 2.82 9.10
N GLY A 111 8.27 3.16 10.10
CA GLY A 111 9.41 4.05 9.88
C GLY A 111 9.03 5.52 9.63
N PRO A 112 9.98 6.34 9.21
CA PRO A 112 9.76 7.76 8.94
C PRO A 112 8.82 7.97 7.75
N ILE A 113 7.88 8.91 7.89
CA ILE A 113 6.96 9.30 6.83
C ILE A 113 7.54 10.56 6.18
N THR A 114 7.87 10.47 4.91
CA THR A 114 8.51 11.57 4.17
C THR A 114 7.48 12.63 3.78
N TRP A 115 7.82 13.89 4.03
CA TRP A 115 7.05 15.07 3.68
C TRP A 115 7.88 15.94 2.75
N THR A 116 7.46 16.07 1.50
CA THR A 116 8.22 16.80 0.46
C THR A 116 7.40 17.89 -0.16
N LEU A 117 7.93 19.12 -0.14
CA LEU A 117 7.39 20.23 -0.91
C LEU A 117 7.64 19.98 -2.40
N VAL A 118 6.57 19.85 -3.18
CA VAL A 118 6.62 19.62 -4.63
C VAL A 118 6.54 20.93 -5.40
N ASN A 119 5.60 21.80 -4.99
CA ASN A 119 5.38 23.08 -5.66
C ASN A 119 4.85 24.12 -4.68
N HIS A 120 5.21 25.37 -4.96
CA HIS A 120 4.69 26.54 -4.26
C HIS A 120 4.24 27.56 -5.30
N THR A 121 2.94 27.79 -5.37
CA THR A 121 2.35 28.80 -6.26
C THR A 121 1.95 30.00 -5.40
N ALA A 122 2.66 31.11 -5.60
CA ALA A 122 2.41 32.33 -4.83
C ALA A 122 0.93 32.81 -4.94
N PRO A 123 0.35 33.43 -3.91
CA PRO A 123 0.99 33.75 -2.64
C PRO A 123 0.76 32.71 -1.52
N PHE A 124 -0.14 31.74 -1.62
CA PHE A 124 -0.53 30.90 -0.47
C PHE A 124 -0.96 29.47 -0.80
N ALA A 125 -0.61 28.95 -1.96
CA ALA A 125 -0.94 27.59 -2.35
C ALA A 125 0.33 26.71 -2.40
N TYR A 126 0.31 25.62 -1.68
CA TYR A 126 1.42 24.67 -1.58
C TYR A 126 0.94 23.28 -1.96
N THR A 127 1.78 22.57 -2.70
CA THR A 127 1.58 21.15 -2.99
C THR A 127 2.67 20.34 -2.30
N PHE A 128 2.27 19.39 -1.51
CA PHE A 128 3.17 18.47 -0.85
C PHE A 128 2.90 17.03 -1.26
N THR A 129 3.92 16.21 -1.14
CA THR A 129 3.79 14.76 -1.18
C THR A 129 4.11 14.18 0.18
N LEU A 130 3.19 13.39 0.73
CA LEU A 130 3.39 12.54 1.89
C LEU A 130 3.62 11.12 1.38
N SER A 131 4.70 10.46 1.79
CA SER A 131 4.93 9.07 1.40
C SER A 131 5.54 8.27 2.55
N GLY A 132 5.17 6.99 2.61
CA GLY A 132 5.65 6.08 3.65
C GLY A 132 5.20 4.66 3.44
N GLU A 133 5.94 3.76 4.08
CA GLU A 133 5.57 2.35 4.18
C GLU A 133 4.43 2.20 5.18
N ILE A 134 3.53 1.28 4.90
CA ILE A 134 2.39 0.92 5.77
C ILE A 134 2.39 -0.58 6.00
N TYR A 135 1.99 -0.98 7.20
CA TYR A 135 1.82 -2.38 7.58
C TYR A 135 0.52 -2.55 8.34
N GLY A 136 -0.24 -3.56 8.02
CA GLY A 136 -1.53 -3.79 8.65
C GLY A 136 -2.26 -5.01 8.13
N GLU A 137 -3.52 -5.12 8.53
CA GLU A 137 -4.39 -6.25 8.24
C GLU A 137 -5.39 -5.90 7.14
N LEU A 138 -5.54 -6.82 6.17
CA LEU A 138 -6.61 -6.81 5.18
C LEU A 138 -7.90 -7.41 5.76
N TYR A 139 -9.04 -7.10 5.12
CA TYR A 139 -10.36 -7.70 5.41
C TYR A 139 -10.37 -9.24 5.40
N THR A 140 -9.36 -9.87 4.81
CA THR A 140 -9.16 -11.32 4.79
C THR A 140 -8.44 -11.87 6.03
N GLY A 141 -8.07 -11.02 7.00
CA GLY A 141 -7.28 -11.37 8.17
C GLY A 141 -5.78 -11.54 7.89
N ARG A 142 -5.32 -11.16 6.70
CA ARG A 142 -3.91 -11.26 6.31
C ARG A 142 -3.16 -10.00 6.63
N MET A 143 -1.99 -10.14 7.23
CA MET A 143 -1.04 -9.04 7.40
C MET A 143 -0.33 -8.78 6.08
N VAL A 144 -0.26 -7.52 5.68
CA VAL A 144 0.35 -7.08 4.43
C VAL A 144 1.19 -5.83 4.66
N GLU A 145 2.22 -5.72 3.84
CA GLU A 145 3.03 -4.51 3.72
C GLU A 145 2.57 -3.72 2.50
N GLY A 146 2.79 -2.43 2.52
CA GLY A 146 2.47 -1.59 1.39
C GLY A 146 3.21 -0.26 1.44
N PHE A 147 2.99 0.52 0.40
CA PHE A 147 3.53 1.87 0.28
C PHE A 147 2.43 2.81 -0.17
N THR A 148 2.36 3.99 0.46
CA THR A 148 1.42 5.02 0.08
C THR A 148 2.12 6.33 -0.27
N THR A 149 1.56 7.02 -1.25
CA THR A 149 1.94 8.38 -1.64
C THR A 149 0.66 9.21 -1.76
N GLN A 150 0.60 10.30 -1.01
CA GLN A 150 -0.54 11.22 -0.98
C GLN A 150 -0.08 12.60 -1.42
N THR A 151 -0.65 13.11 -2.49
CA THR A 151 -0.44 14.50 -2.95
C THR A 151 -1.47 15.39 -2.29
N ILE A 152 -1.01 16.35 -1.51
CA ILE A 152 -1.81 17.19 -0.62
C ILE A 152 -1.68 18.65 -1.07
N PHE A 153 -2.81 19.28 -1.30
CA PHE A 153 -2.91 20.72 -1.51
C PHE A 153 -3.20 21.41 -0.19
N LEU A 154 -2.35 22.38 0.16
CA LEU A 154 -2.54 23.21 1.35
C LEU A 154 -2.72 24.67 0.94
N HIS A 155 -3.68 25.32 1.57
CA HIS A 155 -3.87 26.75 1.48
C HIS A 155 -3.43 27.40 2.79
N GLN A 156 -2.39 28.22 2.74
CA GLN A 156 -1.96 29.00 3.90
C GLN A 156 -2.93 30.17 4.11
N ASN A 157 -3.72 30.08 5.17
CA ASN A 157 -4.51 31.24 5.58
C ASN A 157 -3.67 32.10 6.55
N GLN A 158 -3.48 33.38 6.25
CA GLN A 158 -2.67 34.29 7.07
C GLN A 158 -3.16 34.48 8.51
N TRP A 159 -4.42 34.10 8.78
CA TRP A 159 -5.10 34.41 10.06
C TRP A 159 -5.26 33.24 11.00
N PHE A 160 -5.06 32.01 10.52
CA PHE A 160 -5.31 30.81 11.32
C PHE A 160 -4.06 29.93 11.43
N ARG A 161 -3.80 29.43 12.63
CA ARG A 161 -2.72 28.47 12.91
C ARG A 161 -3.02 27.08 12.39
N ASP A 162 -4.27 26.75 12.21
CA ASP A 162 -4.72 25.45 11.71
C ASP A 162 -4.73 25.48 10.19
N GLN A 163 -3.92 24.60 9.63
CA GLN A 163 -3.74 24.52 8.19
C GLN A 163 -4.57 23.36 7.67
N THR A 164 -5.55 23.74 6.89
CA THR A 164 -6.42 22.78 6.22
C THR A 164 -6.04 22.66 4.75
N GLY A 165 -6.25 21.49 4.21
CA GLY A 165 -6.00 21.20 2.80
C GLY A 165 -6.83 20.05 2.32
N ASP A 166 -6.62 19.69 1.08
CA ASP A 166 -7.33 18.60 0.41
C ASP A 166 -6.34 17.61 -0.20
N ILE A 167 -6.73 16.34 -0.26
CA ILE A 167 -6.00 15.34 -1.01
C ILE A 167 -6.36 15.50 -2.49
N ASN A 168 -5.36 15.78 -3.31
CA ASN A 168 -5.53 15.81 -4.75
C ASN A 168 -5.56 14.40 -5.34
N LEU A 169 -4.56 13.59 -4.98
CA LEU A 169 -4.42 12.20 -5.41
C LEU A 169 -3.62 11.41 -4.38
N GLY A 170 -4.19 10.32 -3.91
CA GLY A 170 -3.48 9.29 -3.17
C GLY A 170 -3.32 8.03 -4.01
N LYS A 171 -2.17 7.40 -3.91
CA LYS A 171 -1.88 6.08 -4.48
C LYS A 171 -1.33 5.19 -3.39
N THR A 172 -1.86 4.00 -3.28
CA THR A 172 -1.41 3.00 -2.30
C THR A 172 -1.33 1.65 -2.98
N SER A 173 -0.21 0.96 -2.80
CA SER A 173 0.00 -0.42 -3.23
C SER A 173 0.25 -1.29 -2.02
N LEU A 174 -0.49 -2.38 -1.88
CA LEU A 174 -0.36 -3.38 -0.83
C LEU A 174 0.19 -4.67 -1.43
N ALA A 175 1.31 -5.15 -0.89
CA ALA A 175 1.88 -6.44 -1.30
C ALA A 175 1.20 -7.56 -0.52
N VAL A 176 0.42 -8.37 -1.20
CA VAL A 176 -0.22 -9.55 -0.60
C VAL A 176 0.76 -10.72 -0.69
N PRO A 177 1.30 -11.22 0.43
CA PRO A 177 2.17 -12.40 0.40
C PRO A 177 1.42 -13.56 -0.22
N GLU A 178 2.07 -14.27 -1.15
CA GLU A 178 1.46 -15.44 -1.76
C GLU A 178 1.13 -16.50 -0.70
N PRO A 179 -0.01 -17.19 -0.84
CA PRO A 179 -0.29 -18.36 -0.03
C PRO A 179 0.90 -19.32 -0.15
N GLY A 180 1.25 -20.01 0.92
CA GLY A 180 2.38 -20.95 0.97
C GLY A 180 2.36 -22.09 -0.06
N THR A 181 1.58 -21.96 -1.15
CA THR A 181 1.54 -22.82 -2.34
C THR A 181 2.91 -22.98 -2.98
N LEU A 182 3.76 -21.94 -2.99
CA LEU A 182 5.14 -22.06 -3.47
C LEU A 182 6.00 -22.91 -2.51
N GLY A 183 5.79 -22.78 -1.19
CA GLY A 183 6.42 -23.64 -0.20
C GLY A 183 5.95 -25.09 -0.31
N LEU A 184 4.66 -25.30 -0.53
CA LEU A 184 4.06 -26.63 -0.76
C LEU A 184 4.51 -27.24 -2.09
N LEU A 185 4.57 -26.46 -3.16
CA LEU A 185 5.08 -26.90 -4.45
C LEU A 185 6.56 -27.26 -4.35
N GLY A 186 7.38 -26.42 -3.70
CA GLY A 186 8.80 -26.68 -3.47
C GLY A 186 9.03 -27.96 -2.63
N THR A 187 8.33 -28.12 -1.53
CA THR A 187 8.41 -29.33 -0.69
C THR A 187 7.87 -30.58 -1.39
N GLY A 188 6.79 -30.43 -2.18
CA GLY A 188 6.25 -31.50 -3.02
C GLY A 188 7.24 -31.98 -4.08
N LEU A 189 7.92 -31.06 -4.76
CA LEU A 189 8.96 -31.39 -5.76
C LEU A 189 10.17 -32.09 -5.12
N ILE A 190 10.61 -31.64 -3.95
CA ILE A 190 11.70 -32.30 -3.20
C ILE A 190 11.29 -33.72 -2.79
N ALA A 191 10.06 -33.92 -2.34
CA ALA A 191 9.55 -35.25 -1.97
C ALA A 191 9.47 -36.19 -3.19
N VAL A 192 9.01 -35.71 -4.35
CA VAL A 192 8.97 -36.46 -5.59
C VAL A 192 10.38 -36.82 -6.08
N ALA A 193 11.30 -35.85 -6.08
CA ALA A 193 12.70 -36.08 -6.46
C ALA A 193 13.38 -37.12 -5.54
N GLY A 194 13.13 -37.02 -4.22
CA GLY A 194 13.63 -38.00 -3.24
C GLY A 194 13.09 -39.40 -3.47
N SER A 195 11.82 -39.54 -3.83
CA SER A 195 11.20 -40.83 -4.10
C SER A 195 11.71 -41.47 -5.41
N MET A 196 11.94 -40.64 -6.44
CA MET A 196 12.54 -41.10 -7.71
C MET A 196 13.98 -41.55 -7.54
N ARG A 197 14.76 -40.86 -6.71
CA ARG A 197 16.15 -41.21 -6.41
C ARG A 197 16.23 -42.60 -5.76
N ARG A 198 15.33 -42.95 -4.85
CA ARG A 198 15.28 -44.28 -4.20
C ARG A 198 14.97 -45.37 -5.20
N LYS A 199 14.09 -45.14 -6.19
CA LYS A 199 13.75 -46.13 -7.22
C LYS A 199 14.84 -46.32 -8.28
N LEU A 200 15.65 -45.31 -8.52
CA LEU A 200 16.68 -45.36 -9.57
C LEU A 200 18.04 -45.87 -9.08
N PHE A 201 18.33 -45.72 -7.78
CA PHE A 201 19.62 -46.04 -7.19
C PHE A 201 19.55 -47.04 -6.01
N GLY A 202 18.36 -47.52 -5.69
CA GLY A 202 18.12 -48.49 -4.62
C GLY A 202 17.88 -49.90 -5.20
N SER A 203 18.90 -50.42 -5.88
CA SER A 203 19.00 -51.88 -6.19
C SER A 203 20.31 -52.41 -5.67
#